data_3af2141660e79e184ae4442ede65260b
#
_entry.id   3af2141660e79e184ae4442ede65260b
#
_cell.length_a   1.000
_cell.length_b   1.000
_cell.length_c   1.000
_cell.angle_alpha   90.00
_cell.angle_beta   90.00
_cell.angle_gamma   90.00
#
_symmetry.space_group_name_H-M   'P 1'
#
loop_
_entity.id
_entity.type
_entity.pdbx_description
1 polymer ?
#
loop_
_entity_poly.entity_id
_entity_poly.type
_entity_poly.pdbx_seq_one_letter_code
_entity_poly.pdbx_strand_id
1 'polypeptide(L)'
;MPHNVNRKPVYPDRSKQLKWKPRVDFKKIGKGVLRWTPIWIPMAIWLWLLIPDIVDDYRLKHNYVETTARVERKYKGGWRSNLKMVKYYFYVGDSLYYGHTSPPDSVWDQLQPHAPIDIVYEKGNPNNSGWAGYYKDKQ
;
A
#
# COMPACT_ATOMS: atom_id res chain seq x y z
N MET A 1 72.12 19.81 -41.05
CA MET A 1 71.02 19.04 -41.73
C MET A 1 70.34 18.19 -40.65
N PRO A 2 69.08 18.45 -40.28
CA PRO A 2 68.40 17.64 -39.25
C PRO A 2 67.74 16.43 -39.92
N HIS A 3 68.03 15.23 -39.42
CA HIS A 3 67.39 13.99 -39.82
C HIS A 3 65.94 13.95 -39.31
N ASN A 4 65.00 14.01 -40.21
CA ASN A 4 63.60 13.82 -39.98
C ASN A 4 63.31 12.30 -39.81
N VAL A 5 63.27 11.84 -38.56
CA VAL A 5 62.94 10.44 -38.24
C VAL A 5 61.41 10.34 -38.21
N ASN A 6 60.81 9.95 -39.31
CA ASN A 6 59.41 9.68 -39.46
C ASN A 6 59.05 8.39 -38.67
N ARG A 7 58.79 8.52 -37.33
CA ARG A 7 58.33 7.41 -36.50
C ARG A 7 56.81 7.27 -36.72
N LYS A 8 56.43 6.21 -37.39
CA LYS A 8 55.01 5.82 -37.45
C LYS A 8 54.47 5.56 -36.07
N PRO A 9 53.27 6.08 -35.71
CA PRO A 9 52.67 5.79 -34.41
C PRO A 9 52.36 4.29 -34.31
N VAL A 10 52.89 3.66 -33.28
CA VAL A 10 52.59 2.25 -32.92
C VAL A 10 51.24 2.27 -32.24
N TYR A 11 50.20 1.87 -32.96
CA TYR A 11 48.89 1.68 -32.38
C TYR A 11 48.91 0.38 -31.56
N PRO A 12 48.44 0.41 -30.31
CA PRO A 12 48.29 -0.82 -29.51
C PRO A 12 47.31 -1.76 -30.20
N ASP A 13 47.73 -3.01 -30.34
CA ASP A 13 46.96 -4.09 -30.95
C ASP A 13 45.62 -4.27 -30.17
N ARG A 14 44.50 -3.87 -30.81
CA ARG A 14 43.15 -4.00 -30.23
C ARG A 14 42.69 -5.46 -30.12
N SER A 15 43.39 -6.42 -30.65
CA SER A 15 43.04 -7.84 -30.58
C SER A 15 43.17 -8.42 -29.14
N LYS A 16 43.93 -7.72 -28.29
CA LYS A 16 44.13 -8.09 -26.88
C LYS A 16 43.19 -7.34 -25.91
N GLN A 17 42.20 -6.61 -26.37
CA GLN A 17 41.13 -6.16 -25.49
C GLN A 17 40.44 -7.42 -24.93
N LEU A 18 40.77 -7.77 -23.73
CA LEU A 18 40.17 -8.83 -22.94
C LEU A 18 38.64 -8.72 -23.09
N LYS A 19 38.05 -9.69 -23.77
CA LYS A 19 36.62 -9.95 -23.71
C LYS A 19 36.29 -10.39 -22.28
N TRP A 20 36.18 -9.45 -21.37
CA TRP A 20 35.57 -9.63 -20.07
C TRP A 20 34.08 -9.86 -20.32
N LYS A 21 33.76 -11.09 -20.65
CA LYS A 21 32.39 -11.58 -20.52
C LYS A 21 32.29 -12.09 -19.09
N PRO A 22 31.57 -11.42 -18.19
CA PRO A 22 31.25 -12.02 -16.92
C PRO A 22 30.45 -13.29 -17.23
N ARG A 23 31.06 -14.45 -17.09
CA ARG A 23 30.35 -15.73 -17.10
C ARG A 23 29.56 -15.78 -15.81
N VAL A 24 28.38 -15.17 -15.84
CA VAL A 24 27.37 -15.32 -14.78
C VAL A 24 26.93 -16.78 -14.86
N ASP A 25 27.37 -17.57 -13.89
CA ASP A 25 27.05 -18.99 -13.84
C ASP A 25 25.64 -19.16 -13.28
N PHE A 26 24.64 -19.00 -14.17
CA PHE A 26 23.22 -19.09 -13.85
C PHE A 26 22.84 -20.39 -13.11
N LYS A 27 23.61 -21.47 -13.27
CA LYS A 27 23.42 -22.71 -12.53
C LYS A 27 23.72 -22.58 -11.04
N LYS A 28 24.70 -21.73 -10.66
CA LYS A 28 25.02 -21.47 -9.23
C LYS A 28 24.02 -20.54 -8.60
N ILE A 29 23.52 -19.55 -9.34
CA ILE A 29 22.49 -18.61 -8.86
C ILE A 29 21.18 -19.37 -8.63
N GLY A 30 20.78 -20.27 -9.55
CA GLY A 30 19.55 -21.04 -9.44
C GLY A 30 19.43 -21.89 -8.17
N LYS A 31 20.54 -22.49 -7.72
CA LYS A 31 20.51 -23.32 -6.48
C LYS A 31 20.37 -22.49 -5.21
N GLY A 32 20.93 -21.30 -5.17
CA GLY A 32 20.80 -20.38 -4.02
C GLY A 32 19.39 -19.78 -3.94
N VAL A 33 18.85 -19.33 -5.06
CA VAL A 33 17.51 -18.74 -5.13
C VAL A 33 16.44 -19.78 -4.79
N LEU A 34 16.56 -21.01 -5.30
CA LEU A 34 15.57 -22.08 -5.05
C LEU A 34 15.48 -22.48 -3.57
N ARG A 35 16.57 -22.32 -2.82
CA ARG A 35 16.61 -22.65 -1.37
C ARG A 35 15.84 -21.65 -0.51
N TRP A 36 15.70 -20.40 -0.95
CA TRP A 36 15.04 -19.31 -0.23
C TRP A 36 13.63 -18.99 -0.76
N THR A 37 13.26 -19.53 -1.93
CA THR A 37 11.92 -19.34 -2.53
C THR A 37 10.74 -19.66 -1.60
N PRO A 38 10.76 -20.74 -0.79
CA PRO A 38 9.63 -21.03 0.09
C PRO A 38 9.38 -19.99 1.18
N ILE A 39 10.37 -19.14 1.47
CA ILE A 39 10.23 -18.06 2.46
C ILE A 39 9.79 -16.75 1.80
N TRP A 40 10.32 -16.44 0.61
CA TRP A 40 10.04 -15.18 -0.08
C TRP A 40 8.64 -15.12 -0.71
N ILE A 41 8.13 -16.25 -1.19
CA ILE A 41 6.81 -16.31 -1.82
C ILE A 41 5.70 -15.96 -0.81
N PRO A 42 5.58 -16.60 0.37
CA PRO A 42 4.55 -16.23 1.33
C PRO A 42 4.73 -14.82 1.89
N MET A 43 5.97 -14.36 2.04
CA MET A 43 6.25 -13.00 2.49
C MET A 43 5.83 -11.96 1.45
N ALA A 44 6.07 -12.21 0.17
CA ALA A 44 5.65 -11.33 -0.93
C ALA A 44 4.11 -11.29 -1.05
N ILE A 45 3.44 -12.42 -0.91
CA ILE A 45 1.97 -12.50 -0.91
C ILE A 45 1.41 -11.72 0.29
N TRP A 46 1.98 -11.93 1.47
CA TRP A 46 1.55 -11.24 2.69
C TRP A 46 1.74 -9.71 2.57
N LEU A 47 2.88 -9.28 2.05
CA LEU A 47 3.15 -7.86 1.77
C LEU A 47 2.15 -7.28 0.75
N TRP A 48 1.85 -8.03 -0.31
CA TRP A 48 0.90 -7.62 -1.35
C TRP A 48 -0.52 -7.46 -0.81
N LEU A 49 -0.92 -8.29 0.16
CA LEU A 49 -2.23 -8.18 0.82
C LEU A 49 -2.33 -6.98 1.77
N LEU A 50 -1.19 -6.53 2.35
CA LEU A 50 -1.17 -5.39 3.28
C LEU A 50 -1.08 -4.03 2.58
N ILE A 51 -0.51 -3.98 1.37
CA ILE A 51 -0.30 -2.71 0.65
C ILE A 51 -1.61 -1.96 0.39
N PRO A 52 -2.71 -2.59 -0.06
CA PRO A 52 -3.97 -1.89 -0.30
C PRO A 52 -4.48 -1.15 0.94
N ASP A 53 -4.53 -1.81 2.08
CA ASP A 53 -5.06 -1.22 3.32
C ASP A 53 -4.23 -0.01 3.77
N ILE A 54 -2.89 -0.08 3.64
CA ILE A 54 -1.98 1.03 3.99
C ILE A 54 -2.18 2.21 3.03
N VAL A 55 -2.33 1.93 1.74
CA VAL A 55 -2.54 2.97 0.72
C VAL A 55 -3.89 3.64 0.90
N ASP A 56 -4.92 2.89 1.19
CA ASP A 56 -6.28 3.41 1.40
C ASP A 56 -6.36 4.25 2.67
N ASP A 57 -5.72 3.84 3.76
CA ASP A 57 -5.62 4.65 4.99
C ASP A 57 -4.82 5.94 4.75
N TYR A 58 -3.72 5.86 4.00
CA TYR A 58 -2.93 7.04 3.63
C TYR A 58 -3.72 8.04 2.78
N ARG A 59 -4.44 7.57 1.77
CA ARG A 59 -5.28 8.39 0.89
C ARG A 59 -6.42 9.04 1.66
N LEU A 60 -7.06 8.28 2.52
CA LEU A 60 -8.13 8.78 3.36
C LEU A 60 -7.64 9.88 4.29
N LYS A 61 -6.43 9.77 4.87
CA LYS A 61 -5.84 10.81 5.73
C LYS A 61 -5.53 12.12 5.02
N HIS A 62 -5.16 12.07 3.74
CA HIS A 62 -4.67 13.26 3.03
C HIS A 62 -5.68 13.90 2.10
N ASN A 63 -6.76 13.20 1.76
CA ASN A 63 -7.73 13.66 0.78
C ASN A 63 -9.16 13.24 1.15
N TYR A 64 -9.58 13.61 2.35
CA TYR A 64 -10.92 13.25 2.83
C TYR A 64 -11.91 14.40 2.74
N VAL A 65 -13.18 14.03 2.71
CA VAL A 65 -14.34 14.90 2.85
C VAL A 65 -15.12 14.42 4.06
N GLU A 66 -15.46 15.36 4.93
CA GLU A 66 -16.32 15.07 6.09
C GLU A 66 -17.80 15.06 5.68
N THR A 67 -18.55 14.12 6.21
CA THR A 67 -19.98 14.04 6.04
C THR A 67 -20.63 13.32 7.23
N THR A 68 -21.94 13.45 7.33
CA THR A 68 -22.73 12.73 8.33
C THR A 68 -23.39 11.51 7.68
N ALA A 69 -23.13 10.34 8.23
CA ALA A 69 -23.76 9.09 7.86
C ALA A 69 -24.86 8.72 8.85
N ARG A 70 -25.68 7.75 8.50
CA ARG A 70 -26.67 7.15 9.41
C ARG A 70 -26.30 5.72 9.75
N VAL A 71 -26.36 5.39 11.01
CA VAL A 71 -26.14 4.02 11.51
C VAL A 71 -27.22 3.09 10.96
N GLU A 72 -26.83 2.05 10.24
CA GLU A 72 -27.73 1.00 9.81
C GLU A 72 -27.92 -0.03 10.94
N ARG A 73 -26.80 -0.56 11.45
CA ARG A 73 -26.80 -1.51 12.56
C ARG A 73 -25.46 -1.53 13.29
N LYS A 74 -25.53 -1.95 14.56
CA LYS A 74 -24.39 -2.28 15.40
C LYS A 74 -24.21 -3.78 15.46
N TYR A 75 -22.98 -4.27 15.43
CA TYR A 75 -22.67 -5.68 15.59
C TYR A 75 -21.30 -5.89 16.21
N LYS A 76 -21.09 -7.05 16.78
CA LYS A 76 -19.78 -7.49 17.26
C LYS A 76 -19.20 -8.42 16.21
N GLY A 77 -18.05 -8.06 15.66
CA GLY A 77 -17.38 -8.77 14.58
C GLY A 77 -16.02 -9.29 15.00
N GLY A 78 -15.54 -10.29 14.26
CA GLY A 78 -14.23 -10.88 14.45
C GLY A 78 -14.25 -12.20 15.21
N TRP A 79 -13.56 -13.20 14.68
CA TRP A 79 -13.57 -14.58 15.22
C TRP A 79 -12.93 -14.68 16.61
N ARG A 80 -12.08 -13.74 17.01
CA ARG A 80 -11.39 -13.74 18.31
C ARG A 80 -11.48 -12.44 19.10
N SER A 81 -12.05 -11.41 18.51
CA SER A 81 -12.21 -10.10 19.13
C SER A 81 -13.68 -9.74 19.19
N ASN A 82 -14.17 -9.38 20.38
CA ASN A 82 -15.45 -8.72 20.51
C ASN A 82 -15.41 -7.29 19.92
N LEU A 83 -14.82 -7.14 18.73
CA LEU A 83 -14.69 -5.85 18.10
C LEU A 83 -16.06 -5.27 17.83
N LYS A 84 -16.33 -4.13 18.45
CA LYS A 84 -17.58 -3.41 18.30
C LYS A 84 -17.55 -2.67 16.96
N MET A 85 -18.42 -3.04 16.04
CA MET A 85 -18.50 -2.52 14.68
C MET A 85 -19.82 -1.82 14.46
N VAL A 86 -19.78 -0.77 13.64
CA VAL A 86 -20.95 -0.03 13.18
C VAL A 86 -20.98 -0.10 11.66
N LYS A 87 -22.08 -0.56 11.09
CA LYS A 87 -22.39 -0.41 9.68
C LYS A 87 -23.21 0.85 9.52
N TYR A 88 -22.84 1.70 8.57
CA TYR A 88 -23.50 2.95 8.29
C TYR A 88 -23.70 3.14 6.79
N TYR A 89 -24.57 4.08 6.43
CA TYR A 89 -24.78 4.49 5.07
C TYR A 89 -24.80 6.01 4.97
N PHE A 90 -24.40 6.52 3.81
CA PHE A 90 -24.37 7.94 3.51
C PHE A 90 -24.56 8.18 2.00
N TYR A 91 -24.85 9.42 1.64
CA TYR A 91 -25.03 9.82 0.26
C TYR A 91 -23.88 10.72 -0.20
N VAL A 92 -23.42 10.49 -1.43
CA VAL A 92 -22.55 11.40 -2.15
C VAL A 92 -23.22 11.74 -3.47
N GLY A 93 -23.73 12.98 -3.59
CA GLY A 93 -24.68 13.31 -4.65
C GLY A 93 -25.93 12.43 -4.55
N ASP A 94 -26.30 11.78 -5.64
CA ASP A 94 -27.46 10.88 -5.71
C ASP A 94 -27.14 9.41 -5.43
N SER A 95 -25.89 9.10 -5.10
CA SER A 95 -25.43 7.72 -4.89
C SER A 95 -25.35 7.37 -3.42
N LEU A 96 -25.87 6.18 -3.08
CA LEU A 96 -25.85 5.62 -1.73
C LEU A 96 -24.61 4.74 -1.53
N TYR A 97 -23.88 4.98 -0.47
CA TYR A 97 -22.68 4.24 -0.09
C TYR A 97 -22.83 3.63 1.30
N TYR A 98 -22.14 2.51 1.52
CA TYR A 98 -22.10 1.82 2.81
C TYR A 98 -20.65 1.73 3.30
N GLY A 99 -20.49 1.86 4.60
CA GLY A 99 -19.20 1.70 5.24
C GLY A 99 -19.30 0.96 6.56
N HIS A 100 -18.16 0.58 7.06
CA HIS A 100 -17.99 -0.06 8.36
C HIS A 100 -16.91 0.67 9.13
N THR A 101 -17.13 0.85 10.43
CA THR A 101 -16.10 1.42 11.31
C THR A 101 -16.19 0.81 12.70
N SER A 102 -15.11 0.90 13.45
CA SER A 102 -15.05 0.48 14.85
C SER A 102 -14.77 1.71 15.73
N PRO A 103 -15.77 2.50 16.10
CA PRO A 103 -15.57 3.63 16.98
C PRO A 103 -15.18 3.17 18.38
N PRO A 104 -14.62 4.05 19.24
CA PRO A 104 -14.34 3.77 20.63
C PRO A 104 -15.62 3.28 21.37
N ASP A 105 -15.43 2.49 22.43
CA ASP A 105 -16.54 1.90 23.17
C ASP A 105 -17.53 2.93 23.69
N SER A 106 -17.05 4.07 24.18
CA SER A 106 -17.89 5.18 24.66
C SER A 106 -18.84 5.72 23.60
N VAL A 107 -18.38 5.82 22.36
CA VAL A 107 -19.19 6.26 21.22
C VAL A 107 -20.14 5.15 20.78
N TRP A 108 -19.61 3.91 20.66
CA TRP A 108 -20.40 2.77 20.22
C TRP A 108 -21.58 2.49 21.14
N ASP A 109 -21.42 2.61 22.45
CA ASP A 109 -22.48 2.34 23.42
C ASP A 109 -23.64 3.34 23.31
N GLN A 110 -23.34 4.59 22.95
CA GLN A 110 -24.32 5.67 22.78
C GLN A 110 -25.05 5.65 21.44
N LEU A 111 -24.46 5.06 20.38
CA LEU A 111 -25.05 5.00 19.07
C LEU A 111 -26.30 4.11 19.07
N GLN A 112 -27.37 4.61 18.44
CA GLN A 112 -28.59 3.88 18.17
C GLN A 112 -28.77 3.64 16.67
N PRO A 113 -29.62 2.68 16.26
CA PRO A 113 -30.02 2.56 14.86
C PRO A 113 -30.56 3.90 14.32
N HIS A 114 -30.18 4.24 13.12
CA HIS A 114 -30.49 5.51 12.43
C HIS A 114 -29.95 6.79 13.06
N ALA A 115 -29.16 6.68 14.16
CA ALA A 115 -28.47 7.84 14.72
C ALA A 115 -27.46 8.40 13.73
N PRO A 116 -27.24 9.74 13.72
CA PRO A 116 -26.19 10.33 12.93
C PRO A 116 -24.80 9.95 13.49
N ILE A 117 -23.84 9.73 12.61
CA ILE A 117 -22.44 9.51 12.92
C ILE A 117 -21.58 10.30 11.94
N ASP A 118 -20.59 11.02 12.46
CA ASP A 118 -19.66 11.76 11.62
C ASP A 118 -18.60 10.81 11.05
N ILE A 119 -18.50 10.85 9.74
CA ILE A 119 -17.56 10.03 8.98
C ILE A 119 -16.70 10.90 8.06
N VAL A 120 -15.62 10.32 7.60
CA VAL A 120 -14.83 10.84 6.49
C VAL A 120 -14.82 9.83 5.36
N TYR A 121 -14.75 10.29 4.13
CA TYR A 121 -14.58 9.45 2.96
C TYR A 121 -13.54 10.05 2.00
N GLU A 122 -12.87 9.22 1.23
CA GLU A 122 -11.88 9.66 0.23
C GLU A 122 -12.58 10.38 -0.92
N LYS A 123 -12.11 11.59 -1.24
CA LYS A 123 -12.59 12.36 -2.38
C LYS A 123 -12.27 11.61 -3.68
N GLY A 124 -13.29 11.09 -4.35
CA GLY A 124 -13.16 10.28 -5.56
C GLY A 124 -13.30 8.78 -5.37
N ASN A 125 -13.22 8.27 -4.12
CA ASN A 125 -13.53 6.87 -3.79
C ASN A 125 -14.37 6.78 -2.50
N PRO A 126 -15.67 7.04 -2.53
CA PRO A 126 -16.52 7.03 -1.34
C PRO A 126 -16.61 5.66 -0.63
N ASN A 127 -16.22 4.57 -1.30
CA ASN A 127 -16.13 3.25 -0.65
C ASN A 127 -15.03 3.20 0.42
N ASN A 128 -13.99 4.06 0.28
CA ASN A 128 -12.98 4.23 1.31
C ASN A 128 -13.45 5.30 2.30
N SER A 129 -13.99 4.86 3.43
CA SER A 129 -14.59 5.72 4.44
C SER A 129 -14.33 5.20 5.85
N GLY A 130 -14.34 6.10 6.83
CA GLY A 130 -14.09 5.78 8.23
C GLY A 130 -14.70 6.75 9.21
N TRP A 131 -14.59 6.45 10.51
CA TRP A 131 -15.08 7.34 11.56
C TRP A 131 -14.23 8.60 11.66
N ALA A 132 -14.87 9.78 11.66
CA ALA A 132 -14.19 11.07 11.64
C ALA A 132 -13.25 11.29 12.85
N GLY A 133 -13.56 10.77 14.01
CA GLY A 133 -12.74 10.92 15.21
C GLY A 133 -11.32 10.33 15.07
N TYR A 134 -11.11 9.27 14.27
CA TYR A 134 -9.76 8.75 14.03
C TYR A 134 -8.86 9.68 13.23
N TYR A 135 -9.45 10.54 12.44
CA TYR A 135 -8.73 11.41 11.50
C TYR A 135 -8.56 12.82 12.04
N LYS A 136 -9.47 13.29 12.91
CA LYS A 136 -9.40 14.61 13.56
C LYS A 136 -8.36 14.70 14.68
N ASP A 137 -8.19 13.63 15.47
CA ASP A 137 -7.26 13.62 16.61
C ASP A 137 -5.78 13.48 16.22
N LYS A 138 -5.48 13.37 14.92
CA LYS A 138 -4.11 13.14 14.39
C LYS A 138 -3.54 14.28 13.56
N GLN A 139 -4.20 15.44 13.58
CA GLN A 139 -3.71 16.67 12.92
C GLN A 139 -2.90 17.56 13.85
#